data_a6f2fda9c9ccdeb668f419de3fdedcc6
#
_entry.id   a6f2fda9c9ccdeb668f419de3fdedcc6
#
_cell.length_a   1.000
_cell.length_b   1.000
_cell.length_c   1.000
_cell.angle_alpha   90.00
_cell.angle_beta   90.00
_cell.angle_gamma   90.00
#
_symmetry.space_group_name_H-M   'P 1'
#
loop_
_entity.id
_entity.type
_entity.pdbx_description
1 polymer ?
#
loop_
_entity_poly.entity_id
_entity_poly.type
_entity_poly.pdbx_seq_one_letter_code
_entity_poly.pdbx_strand_id
1 'polypeptide(L)'
;MTGWTINAAELRIPRRSRIAAHRMIVIADPSGRAVRQLNGLASWFDNELHAWRHKPIGYLPTDRLRGYDTKTHPRTFMPINGAVLPDWNIAPAIATGAARVLTDDLTRDEVDLRLAPALDALRRINALARGPDGGAGLPYPFMGFGRNSNSFFATMLHAMGFDHPTFANAAWLVPGARGLLLPASEIR
;
A
#
# COMPACT_ATOMS: atom_id res chain seq x y z
N MET A 1 -11.41 4.52 20.09
CA MET A 1 -11.87 5.23 18.88
C MET A 1 -13.35 4.90 18.73
N THR A 2 -14.21 5.87 18.41
CA THR A 2 -15.67 5.66 18.37
C THR A 2 -16.15 5.25 16.97
N GLY A 3 -15.34 5.45 15.94
CA GLY A 3 -15.63 5.15 14.54
C GLY A 3 -14.52 4.41 13.82
N TRP A 4 -14.74 4.20 12.53
CA TRP A 4 -13.75 3.64 11.61
C TRP A 4 -12.63 4.62 11.34
N THR A 5 -11.43 4.13 11.05
CA THR A 5 -10.27 4.96 10.72
C THR A 5 -9.62 4.54 9.40
N ILE A 6 -9.11 5.54 8.67
CA ILE A 6 -8.18 5.33 7.54
C ILE A 6 -6.81 5.80 8.00
N ASN A 7 -5.82 4.94 7.85
CA ASN A 7 -4.47 5.17 8.35
C ASN A 7 -3.45 4.98 7.24
N ALA A 8 -2.37 5.75 7.32
CA ALA A 8 -1.12 5.48 6.62
C ALA A 8 -0.20 4.69 7.53
N ALA A 9 0.46 3.66 7.02
CA ALA A 9 1.39 2.87 7.80
C ALA A 9 2.70 2.63 7.05
N GLU A 10 3.80 2.49 7.81
CA GLU A 10 5.14 2.29 7.30
C GLU A 10 5.74 0.99 7.86
N LEU A 11 6.08 0.06 6.97
CA LEU A 11 6.81 -1.16 7.28
C LEU A 11 8.28 -0.96 6.94
N ARG A 12 9.16 -1.02 7.91
CA ARG A 12 10.62 -0.89 7.72
C ARG A 12 11.22 -2.12 7.08
N ILE A 13 12.17 -1.91 6.17
CA ILE A 13 12.87 -2.95 5.42
C ILE A 13 14.38 -2.65 5.46
N PRO A 14 15.21 -3.52 6.08
CA PRO A 14 14.85 -4.63 6.98
C PRO A 14 14.14 -4.17 8.25
N ARG A 15 13.38 -5.04 8.88
CA ARG A 15 12.41 -4.71 9.96
C ARG A 15 12.94 -3.86 11.12
N ARG A 16 14.24 -3.89 11.42
CA ARG A 16 14.85 -3.12 12.52
C ARG A 16 15.70 -1.94 12.04
N SER A 17 15.78 -1.71 10.74
CA SER A 17 16.56 -0.62 10.17
C SER A 17 15.67 0.58 9.84
N ARG A 18 16.30 1.76 9.70
CA ARG A 18 15.63 2.96 9.19
C ARG A 18 16.03 3.25 7.75
N ILE A 19 16.65 2.28 7.06
CA ILE A 19 17.21 2.51 5.72
C ILE A 19 16.10 2.70 4.70
N ALA A 20 15.16 1.75 4.64
CA ALA A 20 14.08 1.81 3.66
C ALA A 20 12.74 1.43 4.29
N ALA A 21 11.64 1.84 3.67
CA ALA A 21 10.31 1.47 4.09
C ALA A 21 9.36 1.25 2.91
N HIS A 22 8.41 0.36 3.16
CA HIS A 22 7.22 0.15 2.36
C HIS A 22 6.04 0.83 3.06
N ARG A 23 5.28 1.64 2.31
CA ARG A 23 4.11 2.34 2.82
C ARG A 23 2.82 1.77 2.27
N MET A 24 1.77 1.81 3.09
CA MET A 24 0.46 1.24 2.77
C MET A 24 -0.68 2.03 3.42
N ILE A 25 -1.87 1.87 2.88
CA ILE A 25 -3.12 2.34 3.52
C ILE A 25 -3.68 1.21 4.36
N VAL A 26 -4.14 1.53 5.56
CA VAL A 26 -4.76 0.57 6.49
C VAL A 26 -6.09 1.11 6.97
N ILE A 27 -7.12 0.30 6.85
CA ILE A 27 -8.44 0.58 7.38
C ILE A 27 -8.61 -0.23 8.67
N ALA A 28 -8.99 0.45 9.76
CA ALA A 28 -9.30 -0.19 11.02
C ALA A 28 -10.74 0.07 11.44
N ASP A 29 -11.34 -0.95 12.07
CA ASP A 29 -12.68 -0.88 12.64
C ASP A 29 -12.68 -0.09 13.98
N PRO A 30 -13.85 0.18 14.56
CA PRO A 30 -13.95 0.94 15.83
C PRO A 30 -13.20 0.32 17.00
N SER A 31 -12.92 -0.99 16.97
CA SER A 31 -12.07 -1.66 17.97
C SER A 31 -10.56 -1.44 17.75
N GLY A 32 -10.18 -0.79 16.66
CA GLY A 32 -8.79 -0.59 16.23
C GLY A 32 -8.22 -1.78 15.47
N ARG A 33 -9.01 -2.81 15.16
CA ARG A 33 -8.55 -3.97 14.38
C ARG A 33 -8.42 -3.58 12.93
N ALA A 34 -7.23 -3.84 12.35
CA ALA A 34 -7.00 -3.66 10.93
C ALA A 34 -7.76 -4.72 10.12
N VAL A 35 -8.69 -4.26 9.29
CA VAL A 35 -9.59 -5.14 8.52
C VAL A 35 -9.29 -5.12 7.02
N ARG A 36 -8.51 -4.13 6.57
CA ARG A 36 -8.19 -3.98 5.15
C ARG A 36 -6.90 -3.20 4.96
N GLN A 37 -6.12 -3.58 3.95
CA GLN A 37 -4.96 -2.82 3.49
C GLN A 37 -5.02 -2.63 1.97
N LEU A 38 -4.48 -1.49 1.50
CA LEU A 38 -4.13 -1.28 0.10
C LEU A 38 -2.61 -1.25 -0.01
N ASN A 39 -2.04 -2.19 -0.76
CA ASN A 39 -0.61 -2.39 -0.93
C ASN A 39 -0.19 -2.34 -2.39
N GLY A 40 0.92 -1.66 -2.69
CA GLY A 40 1.62 -1.81 -3.97
C GLY A 40 2.79 -2.76 -3.79
N LEU A 41 2.80 -3.91 -4.45
CA LEU A 41 3.82 -4.94 -4.26
C LEU A 41 4.53 -5.25 -5.56
N ALA A 42 5.81 -5.61 -5.46
CA ALA A 42 6.52 -6.26 -6.55
C ALA A 42 5.93 -7.67 -6.74
N SER A 43 5.55 -7.99 -7.96
CA SER A 43 4.84 -9.22 -8.28
C SER A 43 5.40 -9.86 -9.53
N TRP A 44 5.37 -11.18 -9.58
CA TRP A 44 5.67 -11.95 -10.78
C TRP A 44 4.63 -13.03 -10.98
N PHE A 45 4.41 -13.43 -12.22
CA PHE A 45 3.51 -14.52 -12.54
C PHE A 45 4.24 -15.86 -12.40
N ASP A 46 3.74 -16.73 -11.55
CA ASP A 46 4.23 -18.08 -11.35
C ASP A 46 3.51 -18.99 -12.32
N ASN A 47 4.20 -19.46 -13.36
CA ASN A 47 3.62 -20.30 -14.40
C ASN A 47 3.22 -21.71 -13.90
N GLU A 48 3.87 -22.23 -12.89
CA GLU A 48 3.55 -23.55 -12.32
C GLU A 48 2.26 -23.50 -11.52
N LEU A 49 2.05 -22.44 -10.79
CA LEU A 49 0.87 -22.24 -9.94
C LEU A 49 -0.24 -21.46 -10.64
N HIS A 50 -0.01 -21.00 -11.87
CA HIS A 50 -0.93 -20.09 -12.59
C HIS A 50 -1.42 -18.93 -11.72
N ALA A 51 -0.52 -18.33 -10.92
CA ALA A 51 -0.88 -17.32 -9.92
C ALA A 51 0.17 -16.22 -9.79
N TRP A 52 -0.27 -15.02 -9.41
CA TRP A 52 0.61 -13.94 -9.05
C TRP A 52 1.22 -14.16 -7.66
N ARG A 53 2.55 -14.16 -7.61
CA ARG A 53 3.34 -14.09 -6.37
C ARG A 53 3.73 -12.64 -6.11
N HIS A 54 4.06 -12.32 -4.87
CA HIS A 54 4.39 -10.96 -4.47
C HIS A 54 5.48 -10.92 -3.40
N LYS A 55 6.19 -9.79 -3.36
CA LYS A 55 7.23 -9.46 -2.38
C LYS A 55 7.27 -7.94 -2.14
N PRO A 56 7.79 -7.47 -1.00
CA PRO A 56 7.81 -6.04 -0.68
C PRO A 56 8.64 -5.18 -1.63
N ILE A 57 9.74 -5.73 -2.16
CA ILE A 57 10.67 -5.01 -3.04
C ILE A 57 10.96 -5.87 -4.28
N GLY A 58 10.94 -5.24 -5.46
CA GLY A 58 11.33 -5.86 -6.73
C GLY A 58 12.85 -5.78 -6.96
N TYR A 59 13.41 -6.85 -7.51
CA TYR A 59 14.82 -6.95 -7.89
C TYR A 59 15.04 -7.77 -9.16
N LEU A 60 13.99 -8.34 -9.74
CA LEU A 60 14.06 -9.07 -11.01
C LEU A 60 13.50 -8.22 -12.15
N PRO A 61 14.04 -8.35 -13.38
CA PRO A 61 13.52 -7.66 -14.56
C PRO A 61 12.04 -8.00 -14.88
N THR A 62 11.62 -9.20 -14.46
CA THR A 62 10.25 -9.69 -14.63
C THR A 62 9.26 -9.19 -13.59
N ASP A 63 9.76 -8.55 -12.52
CA ASP A 63 8.89 -8.03 -11.47
C ASP A 63 7.99 -6.91 -12.01
N ARG A 64 6.73 -6.94 -11.60
CA ARG A 64 5.72 -5.93 -11.92
C ARG A 64 5.20 -5.28 -10.65
N LEU A 65 5.00 -3.98 -10.70
CA LEU A 65 4.27 -3.27 -9.65
C LEU A 65 2.77 -3.51 -9.85
N ARG A 66 2.15 -4.13 -8.85
CA ARG A 66 0.71 -4.36 -8.81
C ARG A 66 0.13 -3.84 -7.50
N GLY A 67 -1.08 -3.28 -7.58
CA GLY A 67 -1.87 -2.91 -6.41
C GLY A 67 -2.70 -4.09 -5.91
N TYR A 68 -2.78 -4.21 -4.59
CA TYR A 68 -3.57 -5.24 -3.92
C TYR A 68 -4.46 -4.63 -2.86
N ASP A 69 -5.68 -5.15 -2.81
CA ASP A 69 -6.65 -4.95 -1.75
C ASP A 69 -6.78 -6.24 -0.96
N THR A 70 -6.46 -6.23 0.33
CA THR A 70 -6.50 -7.45 1.16
C THR A 70 -7.90 -7.99 1.38
N LYS A 71 -8.96 -7.21 1.09
CA LYS A 71 -10.34 -7.71 1.09
C LYS A 71 -10.54 -8.80 0.03
N THR A 72 -9.90 -8.65 -1.13
CA THR A 72 -9.95 -9.61 -2.25
C THR A 72 -8.73 -10.51 -2.33
N HIS A 73 -7.59 -10.06 -1.77
CA HIS A 73 -6.30 -10.76 -1.77
C HIS A 73 -5.71 -10.85 -0.35
N PRO A 74 -6.30 -11.63 0.58
CA PRO A 74 -5.89 -11.62 2.00
C PRO A 74 -4.41 -11.96 2.24
N ARG A 75 -3.80 -12.76 1.36
CA ARG A 75 -2.38 -13.15 1.45
C ARG A 75 -1.40 -12.01 1.17
N THR A 76 -1.88 -10.85 0.70
CA THR A 76 -1.05 -9.66 0.45
C THR A 76 -0.98 -8.73 1.67
N PHE A 77 -1.52 -9.13 2.80
CA PHE A 77 -1.41 -8.39 4.04
C PHE A 77 0.06 -8.30 4.49
N MET A 78 0.51 -7.08 4.73
CA MET A 78 1.86 -6.80 5.23
C MET A 78 1.79 -6.49 6.72
N PRO A 79 2.36 -7.37 7.57
CA PRO A 79 2.34 -7.15 9.01
C PRO A 79 3.29 -6.01 9.39
N ILE A 80 2.81 -5.06 10.16
CA ILE A 80 3.61 -4.00 10.77
C ILE A 80 3.97 -4.46 12.18
N ASN A 81 5.24 -4.33 12.57
CA ASN A 81 5.73 -4.74 13.89
C ASN A 81 5.50 -6.23 14.23
N GLY A 82 5.45 -7.11 13.23
CA GLY A 82 5.31 -8.56 13.44
C GLY A 82 3.91 -9.06 13.75
N ALA A 83 2.91 -8.19 13.78
CA ALA A 83 1.52 -8.60 13.93
C ALA A 83 1.02 -9.46 12.76
N VAL A 84 0.15 -10.40 13.03
CA VAL A 84 -0.43 -11.35 12.06
C VAL A 84 -1.95 -11.15 12.03
N LEU A 85 -2.56 -11.26 10.85
CA LEU A 85 -4.03 -11.35 10.76
C LEU A 85 -4.51 -12.65 11.47
N PRO A 86 -5.72 -12.65 12.08
CA PRO A 86 -6.75 -11.62 12.01
C PRO A 86 -6.71 -10.57 13.13
N ASP A 87 -5.78 -10.67 14.08
CA ASP A 87 -5.86 -9.95 15.35
C ASP A 87 -4.97 -8.70 15.40
N TRP A 88 -4.55 -8.16 14.24
CA TRP A 88 -3.70 -6.99 14.24
C TRP A 88 -4.48 -5.71 14.61
N ASN A 89 -4.12 -5.13 15.77
CA ASN A 89 -4.60 -3.82 16.19
C ASN A 89 -3.63 -2.72 15.75
N ILE A 90 -4.15 -1.64 15.16
CA ILE A 90 -3.32 -0.54 14.64
C ILE A 90 -2.79 0.39 15.74
N ALA A 91 -3.42 0.41 16.93
CA ALA A 91 -3.06 1.34 17.98
C ALA A 91 -1.59 1.30 18.42
N PRO A 92 -0.94 0.13 18.58
CA PRO A 92 0.50 0.07 18.86
C PRO A 92 1.36 0.69 17.74
N ALA A 93 0.97 0.55 16.48
CA ALA A 93 1.69 1.15 15.37
C ALA A 93 1.54 2.68 15.36
N ILE A 94 0.36 3.20 15.72
CA ILE A 94 0.13 4.64 15.90
C ILE A 94 0.97 5.16 17.07
N ALA A 95 0.96 4.49 18.21
CA ALA A 95 1.71 4.89 19.40
C ALA A 95 3.23 4.93 19.17
N THR A 96 3.77 4.02 18.35
CA THR A 96 5.19 4.00 17.98
C THR A 96 5.55 4.91 16.81
N GLY A 97 4.56 5.58 16.20
CA GLY A 97 4.75 6.42 15.01
C GLY A 97 4.99 5.65 13.70
N ALA A 98 4.80 4.32 13.72
CA ALA A 98 4.84 3.48 12.51
C ALA A 98 3.54 3.57 11.69
N ALA A 99 2.47 4.13 12.26
CA ALA A 99 1.26 4.48 11.56
C ALA A 99 0.79 5.90 11.94
N ARG A 100 -0.01 6.49 11.06
CA ARG A 100 -0.64 7.80 11.23
C ARG A 100 -2.10 7.72 10.84
N VAL A 101 -2.96 8.25 11.67
CA VAL A 101 -4.37 8.45 11.34
C VAL A 101 -4.46 9.55 10.28
N LEU A 102 -5.10 9.25 9.16
CA LEU A 102 -5.42 10.20 8.09
C LEU A 102 -6.79 10.83 8.33
N THR A 103 -7.74 10.02 8.76
CA THR A 103 -9.07 10.44 9.19
C THR A 103 -9.66 9.39 10.12
N ASP A 104 -10.49 9.81 11.04
CA ASP A 104 -11.10 8.98 12.07
C ASP A 104 -12.60 9.28 12.22
N ASP A 105 -13.24 8.57 13.13
CA ASP A 105 -14.66 8.71 13.51
C ASP A 105 -15.65 8.58 12.34
N LEU A 106 -15.25 7.77 11.35
CA LEU A 106 -16.06 7.52 10.16
C LEU A 106 -17.09 6.41 10.40
N THR A 107 -18.21 6.49 9.71
CA THR A 107 -19.07 5.36 9.48
C THR A 107 -18.47 4.41 8.45
N ARG A 108 -18.98 3.19 8.34
CA ARG A 108 -18.54 2.22 7.34
C ARG A 108 -18.75 2.75 5.91
N ASP A 109 -19.90 3.38 5.66
CA ASP A 109 -20.24 3.91 4.32
C ASP A 109 -19.34 5.07 3.92
N GLU A 110 -18.94 5.94 4.86
CA GLU A 110 -17.98 7.01 4.61
C GLU A 110 -16.59 6.45 4.29
N VAL A 111 -16.17 5.35 4.94
CA VAL A 111 -14.93 4.65 4.57
C VAL A 111 -15.01 4.12 3.14
N ASP A 112 -16.09 3.43 2.78
CA ASP A 112 -16.24 2.86 1.44
C ASP A 112 -16.31 3.98 0.37
N LEU A 113 -16.97 5.10 0.65
CA LEU A 113 -17.01 6.28 -0.22
C LEU A 113 -15.60 6.87 -0.43
N ARG A 114 -14.81 7.04 0.64
CA ARG A 114 -13.43 7.54 0.56
C ARG A 114 -12.50 6.61 -0.19
N LEU A 115 -12.71 5.29 -0.08
CA LEU A 115 -11.88 4.29 -0.75
C LEU A 115 -12.21 4.13 -2.24
N ALA A 116 -13.40 4.47 -2.68
CA ALA A 116 -13.86 4.21 -4.05
C ALA A 116 -12.90 4.76 -5.13
N PRO A 117 -12.41 6.02 -5.08
CA PRO A 117 -11.44 6.54 -6.05
C PRO A 117 -10.09 5.79 -6.01
N ALA A 118 -9.61 5.42 -4.80
CA ALA A 118 -8.37 4.66 -4.66
C ALA A 118 -8.49 3.25 -5.24
N LEU A 119 -9.63 2.59 -5.07
CA LEU A 119 -9.88 1.28 -5.66
C LEU A 119 -10.00 1.35 -7.19
N ASP A 120 -10.54 2.44 -7.73
CA ASP A 120 -10.52 2.68 -9.17
C ASP A 120 -9.10 2.87 -9.70
N ALA A 121 -8.32 3.74 -9.08
CA ALA A 121 -6.91 3.94 -9.43
C ALA A 121 -6.11 2.62 -9.34
N LEU A 122 -6.35 1.79 -8.31
CA LEU A 122 -5.74 0.47 -8.18
C LEU A 122 -6.07 -0.44 -9.37
N ARG A 123 -7.35 -0.52 -9.77
CA ARG A 123 -7.77 -1.33 -10.95
C ARG A 123 -7.06 -0.85 -12.22
N ARG A 124 -7.00 0.47 -12.42
CA ARG A 124 -6.35 1.08 -13.60
C ARG A 124 -4.85 0.80 -13.61
N ILE A 125 -4.15 0.92 -12.48
CA ILE A 125 -2.73 0.55 -12.37
C ILE A 125 -2.52 -0.92 -12.77
N ASN A 126 -3.36 -1.82 -12.28
CA ASN A 126 -3.26 -3.24 -12.58
C ASN A 126 -3.62 -3.57 -14.04
N ALA A 127 -4.42 -2.74 -14.69
CA ALA A 127 -4.77 -2.89 -16.11
C ALA A 127 -3.67 -2.39 -17.06
N LEU A 128 -2.66 -1.67 -16.58
CA LEU A 128 -1.56 -1.20 -17.41
C LEU A 128 -0.69 -2.40 -17.82
N ALA A 129 -0.87 -2.83 -19.07
CA ALA A 129 0.00 -3.82 -19.69
C ALA A 129 1.23 -3.11 -20.26
N ARG A 130 2.34 -3.18 -19.55
CA ARG A 130 3.62 -2.59 -20.02
C ARG A 130 4.74 -3.59 -19.76
N GLY A 131 5.51 -3.85 -20.80
CA GLY A 131 6.66 -4.73 -20.78
C GLY A 131 6.67 -5.69 -21.97
N PRO A 132 7.84 -6.26 -22.31
CA PRO A 132 7.99 -7.12 -23.48
C PRO A 132 7.22 -8.44 -23.36
N ASP A 133 6.85 -8.83 -22.16
CA ASP A 133 6.10 -10.05 -21.83
C ASP A 133 4.58 -9.85 -21.76
N GLY A 134 4.08 -8.62 -22.03
CA GLY A 134 2.65 -8.32 -21.96
C GLY A 134 2.03 -8.46 -20.57
N GLY A 135 2.84 -8.59 -19.52
CA GLY A 135 2.38 -8.74 -18.14
C GLY A 135 1.57 -7.55 -17.66
N ALA A 136 0.46 -7.81 -16.97
CA ALA A 136 -0.34 -6.75 -16.36
C ALA A 136 0.42 -6.07 -15.20
N GLY A 137 0.25 -4.74 -15.07
CA GLY A 137 0.95 -3.90 -14.11
C GLY A 137 2.18 -3.21 -14.70
N LEU A 138 2.79 -2.32 -13.92
CA LEU A 138 3.96 -1.54 -14.35
C LEU A 138 5.26 -2.33 -14.12
N PRO A 139 6.30 -2.16 -14.96
CA PRO A 139 7.63 -2.67 -14.62
C PRO A 139 8.06 -2.16 -13.24
N TYR A 140 8.52 -3.07 -12.36
CA TYR A 140 9.05 -2.68 -11.07
C TYR A 140 10.51 -2.26 -11.22
N PRO A 141 10.91 -1.07 -10.77
CA PRO A 141 12.30 -0.64 -10.91
C PRO A 141 13.23 -1.45 -10.00
N PHE A 142 14.44 -1.71 -10.48
CA PHE A 142 15.46 -2.45 -9.72
C PHE A 142 15.65 -1.81 -8.34
N MET A 143 15.59 -2.63 -7.29
CA MET A 143 15.72 -2.22 -5.89
C MET A 143 14.76 -1.10 -5.45
N GLY A 144 13.70 -0.86 -6.20
CA GLY A 144 12.69 0.14 -5.87
C GLY A 144 13.08 1.59 -6.15
N PHE A 145 14.16 1.86 -6.90
CA PHE A 145 14.51 3.22 -7.31
C PHE A 145 13.62 3.68 -8.46
N GLY A 146 12.71 4.65 -8.21
CA GLY A 146 11.77 5.16 -9.20
C GLY A 146 10.29 4.93 -8.81
N ARG A 147 9.44 4.63 -9.79
CA ARG A 147 8.01 4.34 -9.56
C ARG A 147 7.84 2.93 -8.98
N ASN A 148 7.53 2.86 -7.69
CA ASN A 148 7.51 1.63 -6.90
C ASN A 148 6.27 1.54 -5.98
N SER A 149 6.32 0.68 -4.98
CA SER A 149 5.26 0.52 -3.97
C SER A 149 4.92 1.81 -3.22
N ASN A 150 5.89 2.69 -2.98
CA ASN A 150 5.64 3.98 -2.33
C ASN A 150 4.97 4.98 -3.30
N SER A 151 5.22 4.87 -4.60
CA SER A 151 4.47 5.62 -5.62
C SER A 151 3.02 5.14 -5.71
N PHE A 152 2.78 3.83 -5.51
CA PHE A 152 1.42 3.32 -5.37
C PHE A 152 0.72 3.94 -4.17
N PHE A 153 1.37 3.94 -3.00
CA PHE A 153 0.85 4.58 -1.79
C PHE A 153 0.52 6.06 -2.03
N ALA A 154 1.44 6.83 -2.65
CA ALA A 154 1.21 8.22 -3.00
C ALA A 154 0.00 8.42 -3.90
N THR A 155 -0.19 7.52 -4.89
CA THR A 155 -1.33 7.53 -5.79
C THR A 155 -2.65 7.26 -5.03
N MET A 156 -2.65 6.32 -4.09
CA MET A 156 -3.83 6.03 -3.25
C MET A 156 -4.20 7.21 -2.36
N LEU A 157 -3.21 7.87 -1.72
CA LEU A 157 -3.45 9.08 -0.93
C LEU A 157 -4.08 10.19 -1.78
N HIS A 158 -3.50 10.46 -2.93
CA HIS A 158 -4.00 11.49 -3.85
C HIS A 158 -5.43 11.19 -4.30
N ALA A 159 -5.74 9.93 -4.65
CA ALA A 159 -7.07 9.51 -5.04
C ALA A 159 -8.12 9.71 -3.93
N MET A 160 -7.73 9.56 -2.68
CA MET A 160 -8.61 9.77 -1.52
C MET A 160 -8.65 11.24 -1.05
N GLY A 161 -7.87 12.14 -1.66
CA GLY A 161 -7.79 13.55 -1.27
C GLY A 161 -7.00 13.79 0.02
N PHE A 162 -6.04 12.91 0.36
CA PHE A 162 -5.18 13.09 1.52
C PHE A 162 -3.81 13.65 1.13
N ASP A 163 -3.29 14.51 1.99
CA ASP A 163 -1.90 14.94 1.96
C ASP A 163 -0.94 13.82 2.39
N HIS A 164 0.32 13.96 2.02
CA HIS A 164 1.37 13.04 2.42
C HIS A 164 1.64 13.13 3.94
N PRO A 165 1.42 12.03 4.70
CA PRO A 165 1.64 12.07 6.14
C PRO A 165 3.13 12.10 6.49
N THR A 166 3.46 12.79 7.58
CA THR A 166 4.78 12.74 8.20
C THR A 166 4.82 11.66 9.26
N PHE A 167 5.73 10.69 9.14
CA PHE A 167 5.94 9.65 10.13
C PHE A 167 6.98 10.12 11.17
N ALA A 168 6.73 9.88 12.45
CA ALA A 168 7.57 10.38 13.55
C ALA A 168 9.01 9.85 13.49
N ASN A 169 9.19 8.64 12.99
CA ASN A 169 10.48 7.96 12.85
C ASN A 169 10.67 7.45 11.42
N ALA A 170 10.37 8.29 10.42
CA ALA A 170 10.43 7.90 9.01
C ALA A 170 11.75 7.22 8.63
N ALA A 171 11.68 6.27 7.71
CA ALA A 171 12.87 5.71 7.08
C ALA A 171 13.60 6.79 6.26
N TRP A 172 14.93 6.68 6.16
CA TRP A 172 15.76 7.66 5.44
C TRP A 172 15.53 7.59 3.92
N LEU A 173 15.31 6.38 3.41
CA LEU A 173 15.05 6.16 1.98
C LEU A 173 13.62 5.64 1.80
N VAL A 174 12.78 6.48 1.20
CA VAL A 174 11.45 6.10 0.74
C VAL A 174 11.33 6.51 -0.74
N PRO A 175 12.05 5.82 -1.64
CA PRO A 175 12.04 6.16 -3.06
C PRO A 175 10.61 6.14 -3.60
N GLY A 176 10.28 7.05 -4.50
CA GLY A 176 8.97 7.12 -5.14
C GLY A 176 7.83 7.66 -4.26
N ALA A 177 8.09 8.03 -3.00
CA ALA A 177 7.04 8.43 -2.05
C ALA A 177 6.22 9.67 -2.48
N ARG A 178 6.73 10.48 -3.39
CA ARG A 178 6.03 11.67 -3.93
C ARG A 178 5.64 11.53 -5.40
N GLY A 179 6.02 10.42 -6.06
CA GLY A 179 5.71 10.17 -7.46
C GLY A 179 4.36 9.48 -7.62
N LEU A 180 3.51 9.95 -8.53
CA LEU A 180 2.26 9.30 -8.88
C LEU A 180 2.49 8.26 -9.99
N LEU A 181 1.73 7.17 -9.96
CA LEU A 181 1.73 6.12 -11.00
C LEU A 181 0.81 6.48 -12.17
N LEU A 182 -0.24 7.23 -11.91
CA LEU A 182 -1.17 7.78 -12.89
C LEU A 182 -1.03 9.30 -12.92
N PRO A 183 -1.32 9.97 -14.04
CA PRO A 183 -1.43 11.43 -14.08
C PRO A 183 -2.45 11.93 -13.05
N ALA A 184 -2.15 13.04 -12.36
CA ALA A 184 -3.06 13.59 -11.35
C ALA A 184 -4.45 13.93 -11.93
N SER A 185 -4.51 14.37 -13.19
CA SER A 185 -5.75 14.65 -13.91
C SER A 185 -6.63 13.42 -14.17
N GLU A 186 -6.06 12.24 -14.06
CA GLU A 186 -6.73 10.97 -14.25
C GLU A 186 -7.15 10.29 -12.94
N ILE A 187 -6.74 10.83 -11.80
CA ILE A 187 -7.06 10.33 -10.47
C ILE A 187 -8.19 11.21 -9.93
N ARG A 188 -9.43 10.73 -10.02
CA ARG A 188 -10.64 11.44 -9.55
C ARG A 188 -11.50 10.51 -8.72
#